data_7bd505685086061e7cf62c8d7c199771
#
_entry.id   7bd505685086061e7cf62c8d7c199771
#
_cell.length_a   1.000
_cell.length_b   1.000
_cell.length_c   1.000
_cell.angle_alpha   90.00
_cell.angle_beta   90.00
_cell.angle_gamma   90.00
#
_symmetry.space_group_name_H-M   'P 1'
#
loop_
_entity.id
_entity.type
_entity.pdbx_description
1 polymer ?
#
loop_
_entity_poly.entity_id
_entity_poly.type
_entity_poly.pdbx_seq_one_letter_code
_entity_poly.pdbx_strand_id
1 'polypeptide(L)'
;MTEQAISPLRRRMIEDMTIRKFAQKTQHDYVQRVKDFASYLKRPPDTAKPEDVRGFQLHLTSSGAGTPKINATVAALRFFFKVSLDRPDLTKHLSFIHEPRKAPVVLSPDEVARFLEAAPGIKYKAALSVAYGAGLRVSEVVSLKVSDIDSKRMMLRVEQGKGRKDRCAMLSPVLLELLRDWYRIARPQGWLFPGQNSVNPMTTRQLTRACHAAAEMADIKKRVTPHTLRHSFATHLLEQNIDIRVIQVLLGHSKLETTALYTRVATNTIREVMSPLDRLTPLRPKKDEIKNDEIKNETKQEAKAELPT
;
A
#
# COMPACT_ATOMS: atom_id res chain seq x y z
N MET A 1 -4.26 23.77 -25.38
CA MET A 1 -4.43 23.88 -23.92
C MET A 1 -3.41 24.91 -23.44
N THR A 2 -3.85 26.11 -23.12
CA THR A 2 -2.99 27.23 -22.67
C THR A 2 -2.31 26.83 -21.36
N GLU A 3 -0.98 26.78 -21.37
CA GLU A 3 -0.18 26.72 -20.14
C GLU A 3 -0.56 27.91 -19.26
N GLN A 4 -1.34 27.67 -18.21
CA GLN A 4 -1.59 28.70 -17.22
C GLN A 4 -0.24 29.08 -16.60
N ALA A 5 0.18 30.32 -16.85
CA ALA A 5 1.43 30.86 -16.36
C ALA A 5 1.53 30.60 -14.85
N ILE A 6 2.57 29.87 -14.46
CA ILE A 6 2.82 29.53 -13.06
C ILE A 6 3.16 30.84 -12.33
N SER A 7 2.37 31.23 -11.31
CA SER A 7 2.66 32.45 -10.55
C SER A 7 4.06 32.42 -9.93
N PRO A 8 4.74 33.56 -9.78
CA PRO A 8 6.08 33.63 -9.19
C PRO A 8 6.18 32.95 -7.82
N LEU A 9 5.19 33.14 -6.96
CA LEU A 9 5.11 32.51 -5.64
C LEU A 9 5.01 30.99 -5.72
N ARG A 10 4.18 30.48 -6.64
CA ARG A 10 4.06 29.03 -6.84
C ARG A 10 5.39 28.44 -7.34
N ARG A 11 6.07 29.12 -8.24
CA ARG A 11 7.39 28.70 -8.76
C ARG A 11 8.39 28.64 -7.61
N ARG A 12 8.53 29.70 -6.84
CA ARG A 12 9.42 29.78 -5.68
C ARG A 12 9.15 28.64 -4.68
N MET A 13 7.89 28.41 -4.33
CA MET A 13 7.53 27.32 -3.41
C MET A 13 7.93 25.94 -3.95
N ILE A 14 7.76 25.70 -5.26
CA ILE A 14 8.19 24.44 -5.91
C ILE A 14 9.71 24.30 -5.86
N GLU A 15 10.45 25.35 -6.17
CA GLU A 15 11.91 25.40 -6.09
C GLU A 15 12.40 25.09 -4.67
N ASP A 16 11.83 25.75 -3.66
CA ASP A 16 12.14 25.53 -2.24
C ASP A 16 11.91 24.08 -1.79
N MET A 17 10.84 23.44 -2.29
CA MET A 17 10.56 22.04 -2.02
C MET A 17 11.51 21.12 -2.78
N THR A 18 11.91 21.48 -4.00
CA THR A 18 12.82 20.71 -4.84
C THR A 18 14.22 20.66 -4.23
N ILE A 19 14.74 21.80 -3.76
CA ILE A 19 16.02 21.92 -3.03
C ILE A 19 16.02 20.96 -1.82
N ARG A 20 14.87 20.83 -1.14
CA ARG A 20 14.70 19.95 0.03
C ARG A 20 14.32 18.50 -0.34
N LYS A 21 14.38 18.16 -1.63
CA LYS A 21 14.10 16.81 -2.17
C LYS A 21 12.70 16.28 -1.81
N PHE A 22 11.70 17.15 -1.75
CA PHE A 22 10.31 16.71 -1.55
C PHE A 22 9.84 15.91 -2.76
N ALA A 23 9.12 14.80 -2.51
CA ALA A 23 8.51 14.02 -3.56
C ALA A 23 7.49 14.86 -4.36
N GLN A 24 7.39 14.64 -5.67
CA GLN A 24 6.48 15.39 -6.55
C GLN A 24 5.04 15.41 -6.04
N LYS A 25 4.55 14.29 -5.51
CA LYS A 25 3.21 14.22 -4.91
C LYS A 25 3.07 15.17 -3.73
N THR A 26 4.07 15.24 -2.84
CA THR A 26 4.06 16.17 -1.70
C THR A 26 4.07 17.62 -2.17
N GLN A 27 4.87 17.93 -3.21
CA GLN A 27 4.88 19.25 -3.81
C GLN A 27 3.50 19.62 -4.37
N HIS A 28 2.88 18.72 -5.12
CA HIS A 28 1.54 18.92 -5.66
C HIS A 28 0.50 19.15 -4.54
N ASP A 29 0.51 18.31 -3.50
CA ASP A 29 -0.41 18.41 -2.38
C ASP A 29 -0.23 19.71 -1.61
N TYR A 30 1.01 20.16 -1.37
CA TYR A 30 1.30 21.41 -0.69
C TYR A 30 0.84 22.63 -1.51
N VAL A 31 1.15 22.66 -2.81
CA VAL A 31 0.67 23.71 -3.72
C VAL A 31 -0.85 23.79 -3.71
N GLN A 32 -1.54 22.64 -3.72
CA GLN A 32 -3.00 22.63 -3.69
C GLN A 32 -3.55 23.22 -2.38
N ARG A 33 -2.93 22.92 -1.22
CA ARG A 33 -3.35 23.51 0.07
C ARG A 33 -3.16 25.03 0.10
N VAL A 34 -2.07 25.54 -0.49
CA VAL A 34 -1.87 27.00 -0.59
C VAL A 34 -2.86 27.63 -1.57
N LYS A 35 -3.23 26.96 -2.66
CA LYS A 35 -4.32 27.41 -3.55
C LYS A 35 -5.66 27.48 -2.83
N ASP A 36 -6.00 26.46 -2.04
CA ASP A 36 -7.23 26.43 -1.25
C ASP A 36 -7.27 27.65 -0.28
N PHE A 37 -6.13 27.97 0.34
CA PHE A 37 -5.99 29.15 1.19
C PHE A 37 -6.15 30.48 0.42
N ALA A 38 -5.49 30.60 -0.74
CA ALA A 38 -5.63 31.79 -1.59
C ALA A 38 -7.08 31.99 -2.06
N SER A 39 -7.77 30.89 -2.38
CA SER A 39 -9.19 30.92 -2.77
C SER A 39 -10.09 31.39 -1.62
N TYR A 40 -9.78 31.00 -0.38
CA TYR A 40 -10.47 31.49 0.81
C TYR A 40 -10.24 32.98 1.02
N LEU A 41 -9.00 33.46 0.88
CA LEU A 41 -8.64 34.87 1.05
C LEU A 41 -9.21 35.78 -0.05
N LYS A 42 -9.48 35.23 -1.24
CA LYS A 42 -9.82 35.98 -2.47
C LYS A 42 -8.77 37.05 -2.85
N ARG A 43 -7.52 36.89 -2.40
CA ARG A 43 -6.38 37.74 -2.68
C ARG A 43 -5.08 36.95 -2.58
N PRO A 44 -3.93 37.49 -3.04
CA PRO A 44 -2.65 36.77 -2.99
C PRO A 44 -2.29 36.32 -1.56
N PRO A 45 -1.81 35.05 -1.39
CA PRO A 45 -1.59 34.49 -0.07
C PRO A 45 -0.40 35.09 0.70
N ASP A 46 0.51 35.81 0.03
CA ASP A 46 1.60 36.58 0.63
C ASP A 46 1.11 37.81 1.38
N THR A 47 -0.07 38.33 1.07
CA THR A 47 -0.70 39.45 1.76
C THR A 47 -1.42 39.04 3.05
N ALA A 48 -1.34 37.78 3.45
CA ALA A 48 -2.05 37.26 4.60
C ALA A 48 -1.60 37.91 5.92
N LYS A 49 -2.59 38.15 6.79
CA LYS A 49 -2.43 38.58 8.17
C LYS A 49 -2.66 37.44 9.15
N PRO A 50 -2.23 37.57 10.42
CA PRO A 50 -2.48 36.54 11.45
C PRO A 50 -3.93 36.05 11.53
N GLU A 51 -4.88 37.02 11.49
CA GLU A 51 -6.30 36.68 11.58
C GLU A 51 -6.84 35.90 10.36
N ASP A 52 -6.27 36.13 9.17
CA ASP A 52 -6.63 35.36 7.97
C ASP A 52 -6.24 33.86 8.12
N VAL A 53 -5.06 33.61 8.68
CA VAL A 53 -4.54 32.27 8.91
C VAL A 53 -5.38 31.54 9.96
N ARG A 54 -5.70 32.22 11.05
CA ARG A 54 -6.58 31.70 12.11
C ARG A 54 -7.99 31.47 11.58
N GLY A 55 -8.56 32.43 10.86
CA GLY A 55 -9.89 32.34 10.25
C GLY A 55 -9.99 31.19 9.25
N PHE A 56 -8.95 30.93 8.44
CA PHE A 56 -8.94 29.81 7.52
C PHE A 56 -8.93 28.45 8.23
N GLN A 57 -8.15 28.30 9.30
CA GLN A 57 -8.15 27.05 10.08
C GLN A 57 -9.52 26.83 10.75
N LEU A 58 -10.14 27.88 11.27
CA LEU A 58 -11.50 27.81 11.81
C LEU A 58 -12.52 27.41 10.72
N HIS A 59 -12.43 28.02 9.54
CA HIS A 59 -13.26 27.68 8.38
C HIS A 59 -13.13 26.20 7.99
N LEU A 60 -11.92 25.66 7.94
CA LEU A 60 -11.71 24.22 7.67
C LEU A 60 -12.40 23.34 8.72
N THR A 61 -12.31 23.73 9.99
CA THR A 61 -12.92 22.97 11.09
C THR A 61 -14.45 23.05 11.03
N SER A 62 -15.02 24.22 10.83
CA SER A 62 -16.48 24.42 10.76
C SER A 62 -17.09 23.82 9.49
N SER A 63 -16.32 23.72 8.39
CA SER A 63 -16.76 23.03 7.16
C SER A 63 -16.72 21.52 7.23
N GLY A 64 -16.39 20.91 8.39
CA GLY A 64 -16.34 19.47 8.58
C GLY A 64 -15.12 18.80 7.95
N ALA A 65 -14.05 19.54 7.65
CA ALA A 65 -12.83 18.93 7.14
C ALA A 65 -12.21 18.00 8.18
N GLY A 66 -11.91 16.75 7.78
CA GLY A 66 -11.27 15.78 8.68
C GLY A 66 -9.88 16.22 9.15
N THR A 67 -9.50 15.83 10.37
CA THR A 67 -8.20 16.13 10.99
C THR A 67 -6.98 15.90 10.08
N PRO A 68 -6.89 14.81 9.28
CA PRO A 68 -5.76 14.62 8.38
C PRO A 68 -5.65 15.73 7.31
N LYS A 69 -6.80 16.23 6.80
CA LYS A 69 -6.83 17.33 5.83
C LYS A 69 -6.37 18.63 6.48
N ILE A 70 -6.85 18.93 7.68
CA ILE A 70 -6.47 20.13 8.43
C ILE A 70 -4.97 20.11 8.73
N ASN A 71 -4.44 19.01 9.27
CA ASN A 71 -3.03 18.86 9.60
C ASN A 71 -2.11 18.92 8.37
N ALA A 72 -2.52 18.35 7.24
CA ALA A 72 -1.80 18.49 5.97
C ALA A 72 -1.78 19.94 5.48
N THR A 73 -2.88 20.68 5.67
CA THR A 73 -2.96 22.10 5.33
C THR A 73 -2.07 22.93 6.25
N VAL A 74 -2.10 22.69 7.55
CA VAL A 74 -1.19 23.34 8.52
C VAL A 74 0.28 23.12 8.14
N ALA A 75 0.67 21.89 7.79
CA ALA A 75 2.04 21.59 7.37
C ALA A 75 2.44 22.36 6.11
N ALA A 76 1.56 22.40 5.10
CA ALA A 76 1.79 23.12 3.84
C ALA A 76 1.89 24.63 4.05
N LEU A 77 1.00 25.23 4.84
CA LEU A 77 1.01 26.67 5.14
C LEU A 77 2.21 27.05 6.00
N ARG A 78 2.60 26.22 6.98
CA ARG A 78 3.83 26.45 7.76
C ARG A 78 5.07 26.44 6.86
N PHE A 79 5.15 25.50 5.91
CA PHE A 79 6.23 25.49 4.94
C PHE A 79 6.22 26.75 4.08
N PHE A 80 5.07 27.11 3.53
CA PHE A 80 4.90 28.30 2.67
C PHE A 80 5.29 29.59 3.38
N PHE A 81 4.75 29.84 4.57
CA PHE A 81 5.06 31.06 5.32
C PHE A 81 6.51 31.09 5.82
N LYS A 82 7.00 29.99 6.42
CA LYS A 82 8.33 29.97 7.02
C LYS A 82 9.45 29.92 5.99
N VAL A 83 9.28 29.16 4.90
CA VAL A 83 10.37 28.87 3.96
C VAL A 83 10.26 29.73 2.72
N SER A 84 9.08 29.78 2.07
CA SER A 84 8.95 30.49 0.79
C SER A 84 8.74 32.00 0.94
N LEU A 85 8.12 32.44 2.03
CA LEU A 85 7.85 33.86 2.28
C LEU A 85 8.74 34.49 3.34
N ASP A 86 9.48 33.69 4.11
CA ASP A 86 10.25 34.14 5.28
C ASP A 86 9.39 34.91 6.31
N ARG A 87 8.17 34.42 6.53
CA ARG A 87 7.19 34.95 7.48
C ARG A 87 6.85 33.94 8.59
N PRO A 88 7.83 33.60 9.47
CA PRO A 88 7.61 32.62 10.54
C PRO A 88 6.59 33.10 11.59
N ASP A 89 6.34 34.39 11.70
CA ASP A 89 5.32 35.01 12.57
C ASP A 89 3.94 34.39 12.34
N LEU A 90 3.54 34.21 11.10
CA LEU A 90 2.24 33.66 10.72
C LEU A 90 2.08 32.17 11.11
N THR A 91 3.18 31.45 11.26
CA THR A 91 3.12 30.02 11.62
C THR A 91 2.68 29.77 13.05
N LYS A 92 2.76 30.77 13.94
CA LYS A 92 2.31 30.69 15.33
C LYS A 92 0.78 30.52 15.43
N HIS A 93 0.05 31.01 14.42
CA HIS A 93 -1.41 30.94 14.35
C HIS A 93 -1.93 29.64 13.72
N LEU A 94 -1.05 28.72 13.35
CA LEU A 94 -1.38 27.41 12.79
C LEU A 94 -1.14 26.33 13.84
N SER A 95 -2.20 25.62 14.24
CA SER A 95 -2.11 24.56 15.25
C SER A 95 -2.42 23.20 14.64
N PHE A 96 -1.59 22.18 14.94
CA PHE A 96 -1.92 20.80 14.63
C PHE A 96 -3.00 20.30 15.59
N ILE A 97 -3.99 19.61 15.03
CA ILE A 97 -5.01 18.96 15.82
C ILE A 97 -4.47 17.58 16.22
N HIS A 98 -4.44 17.32 17.53
CA HIS A 98 -4.11 16.00 18.04
C HIS A 98 -5.32 15.07 17.88
N GLU A 99 -5.13 13.97 17.22
CA GLU A 99 -6.13 12.91 17.07
C GLU A 99 -5.65 11.66 17.81
N PRO A 100 -6.44 11.10 18.74
CA PRO A 100 -6.09 9.83 19.37
C PRO A 100 -5.91 8.75 18.32
N ARG A 101 -4.82 8.00 18.40
CA ARG A 101 -4.58 6.88 17.48
C ARG A 101 -5.62 5.80 17.73
N LYS A 102 -6.50 5.57 16.77
CA LYS A 102 -7.41 4.43 16.78
C LYS A 102 -6.62 3.14 16.53
N ALA A 103 -7.01 2.07 17.20
CA ALA A 103 -6.46 0.76 16.91
C ALA A 103 -6.70 0.41 15.42
N PRO A 104 -5.70 -0.17 14.74
CA PRO A 104 -5.88 -0.56 13.35
C PRO A 104 -6.93 -1.66 13.23
N VAL A 105 -7.68 -1.62 12.13
CA VAL A 105 -8.55 -2.74 11.76
C VAL A 105 -7.68 -3.91 11.35
N VAL A 106 -7.92 -5.08 11.96
CA VAL A 106 -7.22 -6.33 11.68
C VAL A 106 -8.27 -7.38 11.28
N LEU A 107 -7.96 -8.14 10.25
CA LEU A 107 -8.75 -9.29 9.82
C LEU A 107 -8.26 -10.54 10.56
N SER A 108 -9.15 -11.44 10.95
CA SER A 108 -8.75 -12.77 11.40
C SER A 108 -8.15 -13.60 10.25
N PRO A 109 -7.40 -14.69 10.53
CA PRO A 109 -6.91 -15.59 9.49
C PRO A 109 -8.02 -16.09 8.56
N ASP A 110 -9.18 -16.46 9.10
CA ASP A 110 -10.33 -16.93 8.33
C ASP A 110 -10.95 -15.82 7.46
N GLU A 111 -11.03 -14.59 7.98
CA GLU A 111 -11.46 -13.44 7.18
C GLU A 111 -10.48 -13.17 6.03
N VAL A 112 -9.16 -13.28 6.28
CA VAL A 112 -8.15 -13.11 5.22
C VAL A 112 -8.28 -14.22 4.17
N ALA A 113 -8.50 -15.47 4.57
CA ALA A 113 -8.68 -16.58 3.64
C ALA A 113 -9.88 -16.32 2.72
N ARG A 114 -11.06 -16.04 3.29
CA ARG A 114 -12.27 -15.73 2.52
C ARG A 114 -12.10 -14.51 1.62
N PHE A 115 -11.42 -13.47 2.14
CA PHE A 115 -11.11 -12.26 1.38
C PHE A 115 -10.26 -12.54 0.15
N LEU A 116 -9.19 -13.33 0.29
CA LEU A 116 -8.29 -13.64 -0.82
C LEU A 116 -8.96 -14.56 -1.86
N GLU A 117 -9.82 -15.50 -1.41
CA GLU A 117 -10.61 -16.35 -2.32
C GLU A 117 -11.63 -15.53 -3.11
N ALA A 118 -12.26 -14.53 -2.50
CA ALA A 118 -13.24 -13.64 -3.13
C ALA A 118 -12.60 -12.57 -4.04
N ALA A 119 -11.27 -12.56 -4.22
CA ALA A 119 -10.62 -11.56 -5.07
C ALA A 119 -11.04 -11.70 -6.55
N PRO A 120 -11.27 -10.58 -7.27
CA PRO A 120 -11.78 -10.61 -8.64
C PRO A 120 -10.71 -11.06 -9.64
N GLY A 121 -10.52 -12.38 -9.73
CA GLY A 121 -9.57 -13.04 -10.62
C GLY A 121 -8.14 -13.15 -10.08
N ILE A 122 -7.38 -14.06 -10.67
CA ILE A 122 -6.06 -14.50 -10.19
C ILE A 122 -5.04 -13.35 -10.07
N LYS A 123 -5.07 -12.37 -10.96
CA LYS A 123 -4.20 -11.19 -10.90
C LYS A 123 -4.35 -10.43 -9.58
N TYR A 124 -5.59 -10.14 -9.21
CA TYR A 124 -5.86 -9.39 -7.98
C TYR A 124 -5.69 -10.27 -6.75
N LYS A 125 -6.04 -11.57 -6.84
CA LYS A 125 -5.74 -12.54 -5.79
C LYS A 125 -4.25 -12.57 -5.49
N ALA A 126 -3.40 -12.70 -6.50
CA ALA A 126 -1.95 -12.67 -6.35
C ALA A 126 -1.43 -11.34 -5.77
N ALA A 127 -1.92 -10.19 -6.27
CA ALA A 127 -1.50 -8.87 -5.79
C ALA A 127 -1.92 -8.61 -4.32
N LEU A 128 -3.13 -9.00 -3.94
CA LEU A 128 -3.62 -8.88 -2.56
C LEU A 128 -2.91 -9.88 -1.63
N SER A 129 -2.60 -11.08 -2.13
CA SER A 129 -1.79 -12.08 -1.40
C SER A 129 -0.36 -11.57 -1.15
N VAL A 130 0.26 -10.86 -2.09
CA VAL A 130 1.54 -10.16 -1.87
C VAL A 130 1.40 -9.09 -0.79
N ALA A 131 0.32 -8.29 -0.82
CA ALA A 131 0.09 -7.25 0.18
C ALA A 131 -0.01 -7.83 1.60
N TYR A 132 -0.67 -8.98 1.76
CA TYR A 132 -0.80 -9.68 3.04
C TYR A 132 0.44 -10.53 3.35
N GLY A 133 0.86 -11.44 2.46
CA GLY A 133 1.86 -12.47 2.74
C GLY A 133 3.30 -11.93 2.86
N ALA A 134 3.57 -10.75 2.29
CA ALA A 134 4.86 -10.07 2.39
C ALA A 134 4.76 -8.70 3.11
N GLY A 135 3.57 -8.30 3.56
CA GLY A 135 3.33 -7.06 4.26
C GLY A 135 3.67 -5.80 3.46
N LEU A 136 3.56 -5.82 2.13
CA LEU A 136 3.93 -4.70 1.27
C LEU A 136 2.89 -3.57 1.28
N ARG A 137 3.37 -2.33 1.06
CA ARG A 137 2.49 -1.19 0.81
C ARG A 137 1.83 -1.31 -0.57
N VAL A 138 0.64 -0.75 -0.73
CA VAL A 138 -0.08 -0.77 -2.01
C VAL A 138 0.77 -0.26 -3.18
N SER A 139 1.55 0.80 -2.96
CA SER A 139 2.48 1.34 -3.97
C SER A 139 3.64 0.39 -4.29
N GLU A 140 4.15 -0.33 -3.30
CA GLU A 140 5.20 -1.33 -3.47
C GLU A 140 4.68 -2.53 -4.26
N VAL A 141 3.47 -3.03 -3.93
CA VAL A 141 2.83 -4.15 -4.66
C VAL A 141 2.67 -3.84 -6.13
N VAL A 142 2.09 -2.69 -6.47
CA VAL A 142 1.83 -2.35 -7.88
C VAL A 142 3.09 -2.07 -8.68
N SER A 143 4.19 -1.70 -8.01
CA SER A 143 5.48 -1.41 -8.64
C SER A 143 6.43 -2.61 -8.72
N LEU A 144 5.99 -3.80 -8.29
CA LEU A 144 6.79 -5.02 -8.42
C LEU A 144 7.02 -5.38 -9.88
N LYS A 145 8.24 -5.81 -10.17
CA LYS A 145 8.64 -6.37 -11.46
C LYS A 145 8.78 -7.90 -11.35
N VAL A 146 8.71 -8.59 -12.46
CA VAL A 146 8.97 -10.04 -12.50
C VAL A 146 10.38 -10.36 -11.99
N SER A 147 11.36 -9.49 -12.30
CA SER A 147 12.76 -9.61 -11.86
C SER A 147 12.96 -9.41 -10.34
N ASP A 148 11.96 -8.90 -9.63
CA ASP A 148 12.05 -8.69 -8.18
C ASP A 148 11.77 -9.97 -7.37
N ILE A 149 11.36 -11.05 -8.04
CA ILE A 149 11.10 -12.35 -7.41
C ILE A 149 12.40 -13.16 -7.39
N ASP A 150 13.00 -13.33 -6.23
CA ASP A 150 14.12 -14.25 -6.01
C ASP A 150 13.61 -15.57 -5.42
N SER A 151 13.21 -16.48 -6.28
CA SER A 151 12.69 -17.78 -5.87
C SER A 151 13.75 -18.70 -5.24
N LYS A 152 15.04 -18.47 -5.51
CA LYS A 152 16.13 -19.24 -4.90
C LYS A 152 16.36 -18.85 -3.45
N ARG A 153 16.27 -17.55 -3.16
CA ARG A 153 16.43 -17.00 -1.81
C ARG A 153 15.12 -16.87 -1.05
N MET A 154 13.99 -17.13 -1.70
CA MET A 154 12.63 -16.95 -1.15
C MET A 154 12.40 -15.52 -0.67
N MET A 155 12.69 -14.55 -1.55
CA MET A 155 12.58 -13.12 -1.26
C MET A 155 11.95 -12.34 -2.40
N LEU A 156 11.30 -11.23 -2.04
CA LEU A 156 10.85 -10.17 -2.94
C LEU A 156 11.75 -8.95 -2.73
N ARG A 157 12.36 -8.45 -3.80
CA ARG A 157 13.09 -7.19 -3.78
C ARG A 157 12.12 -6.03 -3.92
N VAL A 158 12.14 -5.11 -2.99
CA VAL A 158 11.31 -3.90 -3.01
C VAL A 158 12.22 -2.71 -3.29
N GLU A 159 12.22 -2.25 -4.55
CA GLU A 159 12.97 -1.08 -4.97
C GLU A 159 12.26 0.21 -4.52
N GLN A 160 13.05 1.21 -4.12
CA GLN A 160 12.58 2.56 -3.79
C GLN A 160 11.38 2.61 -2.84
N GLY A 161 11.37 1.81 -1.81
CA GLY A 161 10.39 1.89 -0.72
C GLY A 161 10.32 3.30 -0.11
N LYS A 162 9.50 3.49 0.93
CA LYS A 162 9.38 4.80 1.61
C LYS A 162 10.76 5.33 2.01
N GLY A 163 11.16 6.48 1.46
CA GLY A 163 12.47 7.10 1.67
C GLY A 163 13.54 6.64 0.68
N ARG A 164 13.18 6.02 -0.45
CA ARG A 164 14.08 5.53 -1.52
C ARG A 164 15.11 4.51 -1.03
N LYS A 165 14.74 3.68 -0.04
CA LYS A 165 15.59 2.59 0.46
C LYS A 165 15.06 1.27 -0.09
N ASP A 166 15.97 0.50 -0.69
CA ASP A 166 15.68 -0.87 -1.11
C ASP A 166 15.62 -1.79 0.11
N ARG A 167 14.76 -2.78 0.06
CA ARG A 167 14.65 -3.83 1.08
C ARG A 167 14.19 -5.14 0.45
N CYS A 168 14.46 -6.22 1.15
CA CYS A 168 13.87 -7.51 0.85
C CYS A 168 12.65 -7.75 1.73
N ALA A 169 11.62 -8.37 1.17
CA ALA A 169 10.47 -8.89 1.89
C ALA A 169 10.40 -10.41 1.72
N MET A 170 9.72 -11.08 2.64
CA MET A 170 9.59 -12.54 2.60
C MET A 170 8.72 -12.99 1.43
N LEU A 171 9.06 -14.14 0.87
CA LEU A 171 8.29 -14.86 -0.15
C LEU A 171 8.03 -16.28 0.36
N SER A 172 6.80 -16.54 0.79
CA SER A 172 6.45 -17.87 1.24
C SER A 172 6.27 -18.84 0.06
N PRO A 173 6.43 -20.17 0.28
CA PRO A 173 6.17 -21.17 -0.76
C PRO A 173 4.79 -21.06 -1.39
N VAL A 174 3.75 -20.88 -0.57
CA VAL A 174 2.37 -20.71 -1.06
C VAL A 174 2.23 -19.46 -1.95
N LEU A 175 2.83 -18.34 -1.53
CA LEU A 175 2.81 -17.12 -2.33
C LEU A 175 3.57 -17.32 -3.66
N LEU A 176 4.72 -17.99 -3.63
CA LEU A 176 5.50 -18.27 -4.84
C LEU A 176 4.70 -19.09 -5.84
N GLU A 177 4.00 -20.16 -5.40
CA GLU A 177 3.16 -20.97 -6.29
C GLU A 177 2.02 -20.15 -6.91
N LEU A 178 1.33 -19.33 -6.11
CA LEU A 178 0.28 -18.43 -6.63
C LEU A 178 0.83 -17.43 -7.67
N LEU A 179 2.04 -16.90 -7.44
CA LEU A 179 2.71 -16.03 -8.40
C LEU A 179 3.13 -16.77 -9.67
N ARG A 180 3.52 -18.04 -9.57
CA ARG A 180 3.80 -18.90 -10.73
C ARG A 180 2.54 -19.19 -11.54
N ASP A 181 1.42 -19.45 -10.89
CA ASP A 181 0.13 -19.65 -11.57
C ASP A 181 -0.30 -18.38 -12.32
N TRP A 182 -0.19 -17.23 -11.67
CA TRP A 182 -0.40 -15.96 -12.34
C TRP A 182 0.53 -15.79 -13.53
N TYR A 183 1.83 -16.07 -13.38
CA TYR A 183 2.81 -15.95 -14.45
C TYR A 183 2.53 -16.89 -15.62
N ARG A 184 2.12 -18.13 -15.38
CA ARG A 184 1.77 -19.12 -16.43
C ARG A 184 0.62 -18.62 -17.31
N ILE A 185 -0.37 -17.98 -16.69
CA ILE A 185 -1.57 -17.49 -17.38
C ILE A 185 -1.29 -16.21 -18.17
N ALA A 186 -0.66 -15.23 -17.54
CA ALA A 186 -0.55 -13.87 -18.09
C ALA A 186 0.79 -13.57 -18.75
N ARG A 187 1.86 -14.31 -18.43
CA ARG A 187 3.25 -14.11 -18.88
C ARG A 187 3.66 -12.62 -18.91
N PRO A 188 3.53 -11.90 -17.78
CA PRO A 188 3.80 -10.48 -17.75
C PRO A 188 5.27 -10.19 -18.09
N GLN A 189 5.48 -9.13 -18.89
CA GLN A 189 6.80 -8.66 -19.27
C GLN A 189 7.11 -7.37 -18.49
N GLY A 190 8.14 -7.39 -17.67
CA GLY A 190 8.53 -6.25 -16.84
C GLY A 190 7.73 -6.14 -15.55
N TRP A 191 6.60 -5.45 -15.53
CA TRP A 191 5.78 -5.31 -14.34
C TRP A 191 5.09 -6.63 -13.97
N LEU A 192 5.18 -7.04 -12.70
CA LEU A 192 4.51 -8.26 -12.21
C LEU A 192 3.00 -8.15 -12.35
N PHE A 193 2.45 -6.98 -12.09
CA PHE A 193 1.02 -6.69 -12.22
C PHE A 193 0.82 -5.53 -13.21
N PRO A 194 0.76 -5.80 -14.51
CA PRO A 194 0.56 -4.77 -15.53
C PRO A 194 -0.82 -4.13 -15.41
N GLY A 195 -0.95 -2.87 -15.84
CA GLY A 195 -2.21 -2.14 -15.97
C GLY A 195 -3.08 -2.63 -17.13
N GLN A 196 -4.00 -1.79 -17.58
CA GLN A 196 -4.73 -2.03 -18.83
C GLN A 196 -3.80 -1.97 -20.05
N ASN A 197 -2.88 -1.00 -20.04
CA ASN A 197 -1.76 -0.97 -20.95
C ASN A 197 -0.58 -1.67 -20.27
N SER A 198 -0.04 -2.73 -20.87
CA SER A 198 1.04 -3.56 -20.32
C SER A 198 2.34 -2.79 -20.09
N VAL A 199 2.54 -1.64 -20.75
CA VAL A 199 3.70 -0.75 -20.55
C VAL A 199 3.72 -0.15 -19.15
N ASN A 200 2.56 0.08 -18.55
CA ASN A 200 2.41 0.68 -17.24
C ASN A 200 2.00 -0.35 -16.18
N PRO A 201 2.44 -0.19 -14.92
CA PRO A 201 1.95 -1.03 -13.84
C PRO A 201 0.47 -0.78 -13.55
N MET A 202 -0.17 -1.72 -12.89
CA MET A 202 -1.48 -1.52 -12.28
C MET A 202 -1.44 -0.32 -11.33
N THR A 203 -2.48 0.52 -11.36
CA THR A 203 -2.56 1.67 -10.46
C THR A 203 -2.95 1.25 -9.04
N THR A 204 -2.50 2.00 -8.05
CA THR A 204 -2.92 1.81 -6.65
C THR A 204 -4.44 1.90 -6.49
N ARG A 205 -5.11 2.71 -7.31
CA ARG A 205 -6.57 2.85 -7.33
C ARG A 205 -7.26 1.57 -7.82
N GLN A 206 -6.70 0.89 -8.84
CA GLN A 206 -7.24 -0.39 -9.32
C GLN A 206 -7.12 -1.47 -8.24
N LEU A 207 -5.96 -1.59 -7.59
CA LEU A 207 -5.78 -2.56 -6.51
C LEU A 207 -6.67 -2.25 -5.30
N THR A 208 -6.85 -0.98 -4.96
CA THR A 208 -7.76 -0.57 -3.88
C THR A 208 -9.22 -0.91 -4.21
N ARG A 209 -9.65 -0.71 -5.46
CA ARG A 209 -11.01 -1.12 -5.89
C ARG A 209 -11.20 -2.63 -5.82
N ALA A 210 -10.21 -3.40 -6.29
CA ALA A 210 -10.25 -4.86 -6.17
C ALA A 210 -10.29 -5.32 -4.71
N CYS A 211 -9.56 -4.63 -3.81
CA CYS A 211 -9.60 -4.88 -2.38
C CYS A 211 -11.01 -4.66 -1.80
N HIS A 212 -11.69 -3.59 -2.18
CA HIS A 212 -13.06 -3.33 -1.71
C HIS A 212 -14.04 -4.37 -2.27
N ALA A 213 -13.95 -4.71 -3.55
CA ALA A 213 -14.79 -5.75 -4.16
C ALA A 213 -14.59 -7.11 -3.49
N ALA A 214 -13.36 -7.50 -3.19
CA ALA A 214 -13.05 -8.74 -2.47
C ALA A 214 -13.66 -8.75 -1.05
N ALA A 215 -13.61 -7.63 -0.34
CA ALA A 215 -14.19 -7.51 1.00
C ALA A 215 -15.73 -7.63 0.97
N GLU A 216 -16.36 -7.01 -0.02
CA GLU A 216 -17.80 -7.07 -0.25
C GLU A 216 -18.25 -8.51 -0.60
N MET A 217 -17.57 -9.15 -1.55
CA MET A 217 -17.86 -10.53 -1.96
C MET A 217 -17.63 -11.55 -0.83
N ALA A 218 -16.67 -11.28 0.06
CA ALA A 218 -16.40 -12.13 1.23
C ALA A 218 -17.34 -11.84 2.41
N ASP A 219 -18.30 -10.93 2.27
CA ASP A 219 -19.20 -10.44 3.34
C ASP A 219 -18.46 -9.97 4.59
N ILE A 220 -17.33 -9.26 4.41
CA ILE A 220 -16.56 -8.72 5.52
C ILE A 220 -17.10 -7.32 5.86
N LYS A 221 -17.72 -7.18 7.02
CA LYS A 221 -18.33 -5.91 7.47
C LYS A 221 -17.31 -4.84 7.90
N LYS A 222 -16.04 -5.23 8.11
CA LYS A 222 -14.96 -4.32 8.45
C LYS A 222 -14.55 -3.51 7.20
N ARG A 223 -14.09 -2.26 7.42
CA ARG A 223 -13.53 -1.45 6.34
C ARG A 223 -12.15 -2.00 5.94
N VAL A 224 -12.09 -2.80 4.90
CA VAL A 224 -10.85 -3.41 4.40
C VAL A 224 -10.17 -2.50 3.38
N THR A 225 -8.88 -2.30 3.55
CA THR A 225 -8.00 -1.56 2.64
C THR A 225 -6.70 -2.33 2.46
N PRO A 226 -5.85 -2.04 1.46
CA PRO A 226 -4.52 -2.64 1.37
C PRO A 226 -3.65 -2.41 2.63
N HIS A 227 -3.88 -1.32 3.37
CA HIS A 227 -3.22 -1.11 4.67
C HIS A 227 -3.74 -2.05 5.75
N THR A 228 -5.03 -2.42 5.70
CA THR A 228 -5.61 -3.41 6.61
C THR A 228 -4.92 -4.76 6.46
N LEU A 229 -4.63 -5.21 5.23
CA LEU A 229 -3.88 -6.45 4.98
C LEU A 229 -2.48 -6.41 5.59
N ARG A 230 -1.78 -5.31 5.42
CA ARG A 230 -0.46 -5.11 6.02
C ARG A 230 -0.50 -5.04 7.55
N HIS A 231 -1.54 -4.45 8.14
CA HIS A 231 -1.75 -4.46 9.60
C HIS A 231 -2.03 -5.87 10.09
N SER A 232 -2.88 -6.63 9.38
CA SER A 232 -3.16 -8.03 9.69
C SER A 232 -1.90 -8.90 9.62
N PHE A 233 -1.07 -8.72 8.59
CA PHE A 233 0.24 -9.39 8.52
C PHE A 233 1.10 -9.11 9.76
N ALA A 234 1.26 -7.84 10.14
CA ALA A 234 2.06 -7.46 11.29
C ALA A 234 1.50 -8.02 12.60
N THR A 235 0.18 -7.97 12.79
CA THR A 235 -0.49 -8.48 13.99
C THR A 235 -0.37 -10.00 14.07
N HIS A 236 -0.59 -10.72 12.97
CA HIS A 236 -0.47 -12.17 12.95
C HIS A 236 0.97 -12.66 13.21
N LEU A 237 1.99 -11.90 12.79
CA LEU A 237 3.37 -12.20 13.16
C LEU A 237 3.62 -11.96 14.66
N LEU A 238 3.06 -10.89 15.24
CA LEU A 238 3.15 -10.65 16.69
C LEU A 238 2.45 -11.77 17.47
N GLU A 239 1.29 -12.25 17.02
CA GLU A 239 0.56 -13.38 17.62
C GLU A 239 1.34 -14.71 17.50
N GLN A 240 2.30 -14.79 16.57
CA GLN A 240 3.26 -15.88 16.44
C GLN A 240 4.51 -15.69 17.30
N ASN A 241 4.53 -14.72 18.21
CA ASN A 241 5.65 -14.35 19.06
C ASN A 241 6.92 -13.90 18.32
N ILE A 242 6.76 -13.39 17.07
CA ILE A 242 7.88 -12.81 16.34
C ILE A 242 8.24 -11.45 16.93
N ASP A 243 9.53 -11.24 17.18
CA ASP A 243 10.04 -10.00 17.75
C ASP A 243 9.61 -8.78 16.92
N ILE A 244 9.12 -7.74 17.60
CA ILE A 244 8.62 -6.52 16.96
C ILE A 244 9.68 -5.82 16.09
N ARG A 245 10.97 -5.96 16.42
CA ARG A 245 12.07 -5.41 15.62
C ARG A 245 12.20 -6.14 14.28
N VAL A 246 12.01 -7.45 14.29
CA VAL A 246 11.97 -8.26 13.05
C VAL A 246 10.79 -7.79 12.18
N ILE A 247 9.62 -7.61 12.78
CA ILE A 247 8.43 -7.12 12.06
C ILE A 247 8.68 -5.70 11.49
N GLN A 248 9.34 -4.82 12.25
CA GLN A 248 9.70 -3.47 11.76
C GLN A 248 10.64 -3.52 10.55
N VAL A 249 11.62 -4.43 10.54
CA VAL A 249 12.52 -4.65 9.40
C VAL A 249 11.73 -5.17 8.20
N LEU A 250 10.91 -6.21 8.37
CA LEU A 250 10.06 -6.78 7.33
C LEU A 250 9.14 -5.73 6.70
N LEU A 251 8.56 -4.88 7.52
CA LEU A 251 7.72 -3.79 7.06
C LEU A 251 8.49 -2.60 6.46
N GLY A 252 9.79 -2.51 6.66
CA GLY A 252 10.60 -1.37 6.22
C GLY A 252 10.16 -0.06 6.88
N HIS A 253 9.97 -0.07 8.20
CA HIS A 253 9.69 1.14 8.97
C HIS A 253 10.99 1.87 9.31
N SER A 254 11.15 3.08 8.79
CA SER A 254 12.41 3.84 8.68
C SER A 254 12.98 4.44 9.98
N LYS A 255 12.60 4.00 11.16
CA LYS A 255 13.03 4.65 12.42
C LYS A 255 14.09 3.92 13.24
N LEU A 256 14.93 3.09 12.65
CA LEU A 256 16.07 2.49 13.34
C LEU A 256 17.34 2.61 12.52
N GLU A 257 18.31 3.35 13.04
CA GLU A 257 19.59 3.70 12.42
C GLU A 257 20.60 2.53 12.27
N THR A 258 20.19 1.32 12.52
CA THR A 258 21.09 0.13 12.54
C THR A 258 20.90 -0.81 11.34
N THR A 259 20.65 -0.26 10.17
CA THR A 259 20.31 -1.04 8.97
C THR A 259 21.44 -1.97 8.47
N ALA A 260 22.70 -1.67 8.74
CA ALA A 260 23.82 -2.45 8.21
C ALA A 260 24.07 -3.79 8.95
N LEU A 261 23.79 -3.85 10.24
CA LEU A 261 23.97 -5.07 11.04
C LEU A 261 22.79 -6.03 10.91
N TYR A 262 21.60 -5.48 10.74
CA TYR A 262 20.34 -6.23 10.69
C TYR A 262 20.04 -6.83 9.31
N THR A 263 20.60 -6.29 8.21
CA THR A 263 20.42 -6.91 6.89
C THR A 263 21.01 -8.31 6.78
N ARG A 264 22.12 -8.61 7.47
CA ARG A 264 22.70 -9.97 7.50
C ARG A 264 21.90 -10.91 8.42
N VAL A 265 21.50 -10.44 9.58
CA VAL A 265 20.72 -11.20 10.55
C VAL A 265 19.28 -11.37 10.04
N ALA A 266 18.68 -10.32 9.48
CA ALA A 266 17.35 -10.34 8.91
C ALA A 266 17.20 -11.36 7.76
N THR A 267 18.24 -11.60 6.95
CA THR A 267 18.17 -12.54 5.84
C THR A 267 17.91 -13.97 6.32
N ASN A 268 18.55 -14.41 7.38
CA ASN A 268 18.34 -15.75 7.96
C ASN A 268 17.01 -15.80 8.72
N THR A 269 16.71 -14.79 9.53
CA THR A 269 15.46 -14.69 10.28
C THR A 269 14.22 -14.63 9.36
N ILE A 270 14.32 -13.92 8.21
CA ILE A 270 13.22 -13.88 7.22
C ILE A 270 12.90 -15.27 6.68
N ARG A 271 13.91 -16.14 6.50
CA ARG A 271 13.71 -17.52 6.01
C ARG A 271 13.06 -18.44 7.03
N GLU A 272 13.29 -18.21 8.32
CA GLU A 272 12.77 -18.99 9.43
C GLU A 272 11.33 -18.60 9.81
N VAL A 273 10.92 -17.38 9.48
CA VAL A 273 9.55 -16.90 9.78
C VAL A 273 8.56 -17.46 8.78
N MET A 274 7.59 -18.21 9.29
CA MET A 274 6.47 -18.70 8.48
C MET A 274 5.54 -17.53 8.12
N SER A 275 5.21 -17.38 6.84
CA SER A 275 4.23 -16.38 6.42
C SER A 275 2.84 -16.69 7.00
N PRO A 276 2.08 -15.68 7.48
CA PRO A 276 0.68 -15.90 7.80
C PRO A 276 -0.13 -16.50 6.66
N LEU A 277 0.26 -16.25 5.40
CA LEU A 277 -0.36 -16.85 4.21
C LEU A 277 -0.23 -18.37 4.17
N ASP A 278 0.90 -18.92 4.64
CA ASP A 278 1.13 -20.38 4.66
C ASP A 278 0.21 -21.13 5.65
N ARG A 279 -0.41 -20.42 6.59
CA ARG A 279 -1.39 -20.97 7.55
C ARG A 279 -2.83 -20.92 7.03
N LEU A 280 -3.08 -20.29 5.89
CA LEU A 280 -4.41 -20.24 5.28
C LEU A 280 -4.64 -21.54 4.47
N THR A 281 -5.36 -22.47 5.07
CA THR A 281 -5.67 -23.79 4.49
C THR A 281 -6.38 -23.74 3.12
N PRO A 282 -7.30 -22.78 2.84
CA PRO A 282 -8.03 -22.75 1.57
C PRO A 282 -7.22 -22.33 0.34
N LEU A 283 -5.99 -21.78 0.51
CA LEU A 283 -5.16 -21.32 -0.62
C LEU A 283 -4.34 -22.44 -1.27
N ARG A 284 -4.29 -23.61 -0.67
CA ARG A 284 -3.73 -24.79 -1.35
C ARG A 284 -4.77 -25.31 -2.34
N PRO A 285 -4.46 -25.41 -3.64
CA PRO A 285 -5.30 -26.23 -4.52
C PRO A 285 -5.33 -27.63 -3.92
N LYS A 286 -6.51 -28.13 -3.62
CA LYS A 286 -6.69 -29.51 -3.14
C LYS A 286 -6.20 -30.46 -4.24
N LYS A 287 -4.96 -30.89 -4.15
CA LYS A 287 -4.40 -31.92 -5.03
C LYS A 287 -5.22 -33.22 -4.99
N ASP A 288 -5.96 -33.42 -3.91
CA ASP A 288 -6.76 -34.62 -3.70
C ASP A 288 -8.16 -34.57 -4.37
N GLU A 289 -8.69 -33.37 -4.68
CA GLU A 289 -9.95 -33.28 -5.45
C GLU A 289 -9.75 -33.58 -6.93
N ILE A 290 -8.59 -33.21 -7.50
CA ILE A 290 -8.30 -33.50 -8.92
C ILE A 290 -8.13 -34.99 -9.14
N LYS A 291 -7.47 -35.71 -8.21
CA LYS A 291 -7.35 -37.19 -8.31
C LYS A 291 -8.66 -37.91 -8.10
N ASN A 292 -9.53 -37.43 -7.19
CA ASN A 292 -10.82 -38.05 -6.95
C ASN A 292 -11.82 -37.82 -8.10
N ASP A 293 -11.74 -36.71 -8.81
CA ASP A 293 -12.57 -36.45 -9.98
C ASP A 293 -12.07 -37.20 -11.23
N GLU A 294 -10.76 -37.40 -11.38
CA GLU A 294 -10.19 -38.25 -12.42
C GLU A 294 -10.58 -39.72 -12.21
N ILE A 295 -10.45 -40.23 -10.97
CA ILE A 295 -10.84 -41.60 -10.62
C ILE A 295 -12.35 -41.82 -10.79
N LYS A 296 -13.20 -40.85 -10.41
CA LYS A 296 -14.66 -40.96 -10.63
C LYS A 296 -15.07 -40.86 -12.09
N ASN A 297 -14.30 -40.17 -12.92
CA ASN A 297 -14.57 -40.12 -14.35
C ASN A 297 -14.10 -41.39 -15.10
N GLU A 298 -12.98 -41.98 -14.69
CA GLU A 298 -12.54 -43.29 -15.21
C GLU A 298 -13.51 -44.39 -14.83
N THR A 299 -13.97 -44.48 -13.58
CA THR A 299 -14.95 -45.47 -13.11
C THR A 299 -16.32 -45.32 -13.80
N LYS A 300 -16.73 -44.09 -14.16
CA LYS A 300 -17.96 -43.87 -14.94
C LYS A 300 -17.82 -44.20 -16.42
N GLN A 301 -16.64 -44.14 -16.99
CA GLN A 301 -16.40 -44.57 -18.37
C GLN A 301 -16.34 -46.11 -18.48
N GLU A 302 -15.71 -46.78 -17.51
CA GLU A 302 -15.69 -48.26 -17.46
C GLU A 302 -17.10 -48.84 -17.22
N ALA A 303 -17.89 -48.24 -16.32
CA ALA A 303 -19.27 -48.70 -16.07
C ALA A 303 -20.24 -48.46 -17.25
N LYS A 304 -19.89 -47.60 -18.21
CA LYS A 304 -20.66 -47.46 -19.46
C LYS A 304 -20.24 -48.38 -20.59
N ALA A 305 -19.09 -49.05 -20.48
CA ALA A 305 -18.57 -49.97 -21.47
C ALA A 305 -19.02 -51.44 -21.25
N GLU A 306 -19.60 -51.76 -20.08
CA GLU A 306 -20.02 -53.11 -19.69
C GLU A 306 -21.52 -53.39 -19.79
N LEU A 307 -22.30 -52.66 -20.59
CA LEU A 307 -23.69 -53.02 -20.87
C LEU A 307 -23.75 -53.86 -22.15
N PRO A 308 -24.01 -55.20 -22.04
CA PRO A 308 -24.19 -56.06 -23.20
C PRO A 308 -25.55 -55.80 -23.86
N THR A 309 -25.55 -55.91 -25.16
CA THR A 309 -26.70 -55.94 -26.09
C THR A 309 -27.73 -57.01 -25.74
#